data_697cb491e6c634ad3f54ac7ec0ac66da
#
_entry.id   697cb491e6c634ad3f54ac7ec0ac66da
#
_cell.length_a   1.000
_cell.length_b   1.000
_cell.length_c   1.000
_cell.angle_alpha   90.00
_cell.angle_beta   90.00
_cell.angle_gamma   90.00
#
_symmetry.space_group_name_H-M   'P 1'
#
loop_
_entity.id
_entity.type
_entity.pdbx_description
1 polymer ?
#
loop_
_entity_poly.entity_id
_entity_poly.type
_entity_poly.pdbx_seq_one_letter_code
_entity_poly.pdbx_strand_id
1 'polypeptide(L)'
;PFDVIVLDLMLPGMDGLSFCKKLRADANIDKPVLMLTARDTLDDKLKGFEAGADDYLVKPFALQELHARLQALYKRSHGKTDNLLTVGELTLNRATLQVHRSGRRVDLNPTCMKLLQRLMEEAPAVVDREALETLLWADELPDGDALRSHMYKLRQAIDRPFDSPLLHTVHRIGYRIAVDGC
;
A
#
# COMPACT_ATOMS: atom_id res chain seq x y z
N PRO A 1 -11.61 -3.84 13.07
CA PRO A 1 -11.16 -4.08 11.70
C PRO A 1 -10.19 -5.27 11.68
N PHE A 2 -10.30 -6.12 10.68
CA PHE A 2 -9.42 -7.27 10.44
C PHE A 2 -8.99 -7.26 8.97
N ASP A 3 -7.83 -7.87 8.66
CA ASP A 3 -7.25 -7.83 7.33
C ASP A 3 -7.28 -9.17 6.59
N VAL A 4 -7.28 -10.28 7.34
CA VAL A 4 -7.35 -11.65 6.83
C VAL A 4 -8.31 -12.45 7.71
N ILE A 5 -9.06 -13.35 7.11
CA ILE A 5 -9.96 -14.29 7.80
C ILE A 5 -9.33 -15.66 7.77
N VAL A 6 -9.25 -16.32 8.95
CA VAL A 6 -8.89 -17.74 9.06
C VAL A 6 -10.17 -18.52 9.35
N LEU A 7 -10.54 -19.41 8.45
CA LEU A 7 -11.80 -20.17 8.52
C LEU A 7 -11.52 -21.67 8.64
N ASP A 8 -11.94 -22.25 9.75
CA ASP A 8 -11.94 -23.70 9.90
C ASP A 8 -13.14 -24.32 9.18
N LEU A 9 -12.91 -25.33 8.32
CA LEU A 9 -13.99 -26.05 7.65
C LEU A 9 -14.81 -26.92 8.59
N MET A 10 -14.23 -27.34 9.73
CA MET A 10 -14.86 -28.25 10.71
C MET A 10 -15.52 -27.47 11.85
N LEU A 11 -16.22 -26.40 11.56
CA LEU A 11 -16.97 -25.66 12.57
C LEU A 11 -18.30 -26.37 12.91
N PRO A 12 -18.69 -26.45 14.20
CA PRO A 12 -19.98 -27.00 14.58
C PRO A 12 -21.12 -26.09 14.09
N GLY A 13 -22.12 -26.67 13.49
CA GLY A 13 -23.38 -25.99 13.12
C GLY A 13 -23.47 -25.45 11.70
N MET A 14 -22.37 -25.01 11.07
CA MET A 14 -22.36 -24.57 9.69
C MET A 14 -21.10 -25.07 8.97
N ASP A 15 -21.29 -25.61 7.77
CA ASP A 15 -20.16 -25.98 6.90
C ASP A 15 -19.39 -24.73 6.45
N GLY A 16 -18.05 -24.76 6.65
CA GLY A 16 -17.18 -23.63 6.33
C GLY A 16 -17.24 -23.18 4.87
N LEU A 17 -17.49 -24.08 3.91
CA LEU A 17 -17.69 -23.73 2.51
C LEU A 17 -18.94 -22.87 2.32
N SER A 18 -20.04 -23.28 2.95
CA SER A 18 -21.31 -22.52 2.93
C SER A 18 -21.18 -21.17 3.61
N PHE A 19 -20.39 -21.10 4.69
CA PHE A 19 -20.08 -19.83 5.36
C PHE A 19 -19.26 -18.89 4.46
N CYS A 20 -18.24 -19.41 3.78
CA CYS A 20 -17.41 -18.63 2.87
C CYS A 20 -18.24 -18.04 1.72
N LYS A 21 -19.14 -18.85 1.10
CA LYS A 21 -20.04 -18.39 0.06
C LYS A 21 -20.94 -17.24 0.54
N LYS A 22 -21.52 -17.36 1.73
CA LYS A 22 -22.33 -16.29 2.34
C LYS A 22 -21.52 -15.04 2.62
N LEU A 23 -20.29 -15.18 3.10
CA LEU A 23 -19.40 -14.08 3.38
C LEU A 23 -19.10 -13.26 2.12
N ARG A 24 -18.96 -13.94 0.96
CA ARG A 24 -18.77 -13.27 -0.34
C ARG A 24 -20.04 -12.67 -0.90
N ALA A 25 -21.18 -13.37 -0.77
CA ALA A 25 -22.44 -12.96 -1.39
C ALA A 25 -23.20 -11.92 -0.55
N ASP A 26 -23.35 -12.17 0.76
CA ASP A 26 -24.26 -11.39 1.60
C ASP A 26 -23.59 -10.20 2.29
N ALA A 27 -22.32 -10.37 2.69
CA ALA A 27 -21.61 -9.34 3.45
C ALA A 27 -20.73 -8.44 2.58
N ASN A 28 -20.57 -8.73 1.29
CA ASN A 28 -19.68 -8.02 0.36
C ASN A 28 -18.27 -7.81 0.94
N ILE A 29 -17.78 -8.82 1.70
CA ILE A 29 -16.46 -8.78 2.35
C ILE A 29 -15.43 -9.31 1.38
N ASP A 30 -14.58 -8.40 0.90
CA ASP A 30 -13.45 -8.69 -0.03
C ASP A 30 -12.13 -9.00 0.71
N LYS A 31 -12.19 -9.31 2.00
CA LYS A 31 -11.01 -9.67 2.77
C LYS A 31 -10.55 -11.09 2.42
N PRO A 32 -9.23 -11.34 2.32
CA PRO A 32 -8.71 -12.68 2.00
C PRO A 32 -9.09 -13.70 3.07
N VAL A 33 -9.42 -14.90 2.61
CA VAL A 33 -9.83 -16.04 3.45
C VAL A 33 -8.84 -17.17 3.28
N LEU A 34 -8.18 -17.57 4.40
CA LEU A 34 -7.40 -18.78 4.51
C LEU A 34 -8.27 -19.87 5.14
N MET A 35 -8.50 -20.96 4.41
CA MET A 35 -9.24 -22.11 4.94
C MET A 35 -8.31 -23.11 5.63
N LEU A 36 -8.69 -23.53 6.83
CA LEU A 36 -8.07 -24.67 7.53
C LEU A 36 -8.89 -25.93 7.29
N THR A 37 -8.27 -26.99 6.78
CA THR A 37 -8.98 -28.23 6.44
C THR A 37 -8.23 -29.47 6.94
N ALA A 38 -8.97 -30.50 7.35
CA ALA A 38 -8.42 -31.85 7.58
C ALA A 38 -8.44 -32.70 6.29
N ARG A 39 -9.01 -32.19 5.18
CA ARG A 39 -9.17 -32.90 3.93
C ARG A 39 -8.08 -32.49 2.94
N ASP A 40 -7.37 -33.46 2.40
CA ASP A 40 -6.22 -33.26 1.50
C ASP A 40 -6.53 -33.56 0.04
N THR A 41 -7.78 -33.90 -0.29
CA THR A 41 -8.16 -34.25 -1.65
C THR A 41 -8.17 -33.04 -2.57
N LEU A 42 -7.81 -33.26 -3.85
CA LEU A 42 -7.86 -32.21 -4.87
C LEU A 42 -9.27 -31.61 -5.01
N ASP A 43 -10.30 -32.48 -4.97
CA ASP A 43 -11.71 -32.10 -5.09
C ASP A 43 -12.16 -31.16 -3.96
N ASP A 44 -11.70 -31.41 -2.73
CA ASP A 44 -12.06 -30.54 -1.60
C ASP A 44 -11.39 -29.17 -1.71
N LYS A 45 -10.16 -29.09 -2.22
CA LYS A 45 -9.45 -27.85 -2.49
C LYS A 45 -10.14 -27.04 -3.61
N LEU A 46 -10.56 -27.71 -4.69
CA LEU A 46 -11.27 -27.07 -5.80
C LEU A 46 -12.62 -26.46 -5.35
N LYS A 47 -13.42 -27.24 -4.58
CA LYS A 47 -14.70 -26.75 -4.03
C LYS A 47 -14.54 -25.53 -3.14
N GLY A 48 -13.45 -25.41 -2.45
CA GLY A 48 -13.21 -24.27 -1.59
C GLY A 48 -12.79 -23.04 -2.37
N PHE A 49 -11.94 -23.15 -3.40
CA PHE A 49 -11.65 -22.03 -4.30
C PHE A 49 -12.93 -21.54 -4.98
N GLU A 50 -13.82 -22.46 -5.42
CA GLU A 50 -15.15 -22.12 -5.92
C GLU A 50 -16.03 -21.42 -4.88
N ALA A 51 -15.82 -21.70 -3.59
CA ALA A 51 -16.51 -21.02 -2.48
C ALA A 51 -15.96 -19.63 -2.17
N GLY A 52 -14.87 -19.22 -2.82
CA GLY A 52 -14.26 -17.90 -2.65
C GLY A 52 -13.12 -17.84 -1.62
N ALA A 53 -12.48 -18.97 -1.31
CA ALA A 53 -11.25 -18.96 -0.52
C ALA A 53 -10.06 -18.49 -1.36
N ASP A 54 -9.10 -17.82 -0.71
CA ASP A 54 -7.89 -17.31 -1.35
C ASP A 54 -6.68 -18.24 -1.16
N ASP A 55 -6.67 -19.07 -0.11
CA ASP A 55 -5.64 -20.08 0.14
C ASP A 55 -6.15 -21.16 1.11
N TYR A 56 -5.39 -22.26 1.20
CA TYR A 56 -5.68 -23.44 2.04
C TYR A 56 -4.49 -23.85 2.88
N LEU A 57 -4.79 -24.40 4.06
CA LEU A 57 -3.80 -25.01 4.94
C LEU A 57 -4.37 -26.31 5.50
N VAL A 58 -3.69 -27.42 5.24
CA VAL A 58 -4.10 -28.76 5.67
C VAL A 58 -3.61 -29.03 7.10
N LYS A 59 -4.50 -29.51 7.94
CA LYS A 59 -4.18 -29.97 9.30
C LYS A 59 -3.61 -31.39 9.29
N PRO A 60 -2.55 -31.69 10.09
CA PRO A 60 -1.81 -30.79 10.97
C PRO A 60 -0.81 -29.93 10.21
N PHE A 61 -0.60 -28.67 10.64
CA PHE A 61 0.31 -27.72 10.02
C PHE A 61 1.31 -27.12 11.00
N ALA A 62 2.44 -26.65 10.50
CA ALA A 62 3.40 -25.89 11.28
C ALA A 62 2.95 -24.43 11.42
N LEU A 63 3.13 -23.82 12.60
CA LEU A 63 2.82 -22.40 12.83
C LEU A 63 3.58 -21.48 11.87
N GLN A 64 4.79 -21.85 11.47
CA GLN A 64 5.58 -21.12 10.50
C GLN A 64 4.91 -21.08 9.11
N GLU A 65 4.28 -22.18 8.69
CA GLU A 65 3.53 -22.22 7.42
C GLU A 65 2.28 -21.36 7.49
N LEU A 66 1.51 -21.46 8.56
CA LEU A 66 0.35 -20.59 8.80
C LEU A 66 0.74 -19.12 8.71
N HIS A 67 1.80 -18.71 9.40
CA HIS A 67 2.30 -17.35 9.41
C HIS A 67 2.73 -16.87 8.01
N ALA A 68 3.47 -17.69 7.26
CA ALA A 68 3.91 -17.37 5.91
C ALA A 68 2.73 -17.15 4.95
N ARG A 69 1.68 -18.00 5.02
CA ARG A 69 0.47 -17.89 4.21
C ARG A 69 -0.35 -16.64 4.57
N LEU A 70 -0.51 -16.35 5.85
CA LEU A 70 -1.19 -15.13 6.31
C LEU A 70 -0.47 -13.87 5.83
N GLN A 71 0.86 -13.84 5.90
CA GLN A 71 1.64 -12.73 5.36
C GLN A 71 1.47 -12.57 3.84
N ALA A 72 1.45 -13.69 3.10
CA ALA A 72 1.25 -13.65 1.64
C ALA A 72 -0.14 -13.13 1.27
N LEU A 73 -1.18 -13.55 1.98
CA LEU A 73 -2.55 -13.07 1.80
C LEU A 73 -2.69 -11.59 2.17
N TYR A 74 -2.12 -11.17 3.29
CA TYR A 74 -2.09 -9.77 3.72
C TYR A 74 -1.42 -8.88 2.66
N LYS A 75 -0.21 -9.26 2.20
CA LYS A 75 0.49 -8.53 1.13
C LYS A 75 -0.31 -8.47 -0.16
N ARG A 76 -1.02 -9.52 -0.53
CA ARG A 76 -1.83 -9.59 -1.76
C ARG A 76 -3.06 -8.70 -1.69
N SER A 77 -3.72 -8.61 -0.54
CA SER A 77 -4.90 -7.77 -0.32
C SER A 77 -4.56 -6.29 -0.16
N HIS A 78 -3.41 -5.98 0.46
CA HIS A 78 -2.95 -4.61 0.67
C HIS A 78 -2.07 -4.10 -0.48
N GLY A 79 -1.47 -5.00 -1.26
CA GLY A 79 -0.56 -4.63 -2.34
C GLY A 79 -1.19 -3.76 -3.45
N LYS A 80 -2.52 -3.76 -3.60
CA LYS A 80 -3.22 -2.82 -4.50
C LYS A 80 -3.42 -1.45 -3.85
N THR A 81 -3.70 -1.39 -2.56
CA THR A 81 -3.85 -0.16 -1.77
C THR A 81 -2.50 0.40 -1.34
N ASP A 82 -1.54 -0.46 -0.97
CA ASP A 82 -0.19 -0.06 -0.60
C ASP A 82 0.61 0.55 -1.78
N ASN A 83 0.23 0.25 -3.01
CA ASN A 83 0.87 0.85 -4.18
C ASN A 83 0.34 2.24 -4.52
N LEU A 84 -0.80 2.66 -3.97
CA LEU A 84 -1.37 3.98 -4.25
C LEU A 84 -1.24 4.88 -3.02
N LEU A 85 -0.26 5.76 -3.04
CA LEU A 85 -0.16 6.84 -2.06
C LEU A 85 -1.13 7.96 -2.46
N THR A 86 -1.85 8.51 -1.48
CA THR A 86 -2.82 9.59 -1.71
C THR A 86 -2.70 10.66 -0.63
N VAL A 87 -2.55 11.90 -1.04
CA VAL A 87 -2.58 13.07 -0.16
C VAL A 87 -3.44 14.16 -0.83
N GLY A 88 -4.63 14.39 -0.31
CA GLY A 88 -5.61 15.24 -0.96
C GLY A 88 -5.91 14.76 -2.40
N GLU A 89 -5.71 15.63 -3.37
CA GLU A 89 -5.93 15.31 -4.79
C GLU A 89 -4.71 14.74 -5.51
N LEU A 90 -3.58 14.57 -4.80
CA LEU A 90 -2.34 14.03 -5.33
C LEU A 90 -2.28 12.52 -5.08
N THR A 91 -2.06 11.75 -6.14
CA THR A 91 -1.91 10.30 -6.08
C THR A 91 -0.62 9.86 -6.78
N LEU A 92 0.07 8.91 -6.18
CA LEU A 92 1.25 8.25 -6.75
C LEU A 92 1.05 6.74 -6.68
N ASN A 93 1.11 6.08 -7.83
CA ASN A 93 1.15 4.61 -7.89
C ASN A 93 2.61 4.16 -7.88
N ARG A 94 3.03 3.50 -6.79
CA ARG A 94 4.42 3.02 -6.59
C ARG A 94 4.84 1.92 -7.56
N ALA A 95 3.88 1.11 -8.03
CA ALA A 95 4.17 0.01 -8.95
C ALA A 95 4.36 0.50 -10.39
N THR A 96 3.58 1.50 -10.83
CA THR A 96 3.63 2.05 -12.19
C THR A 96 4.40 3.36 -12.30
N LEU A 97 4.78 3.96 -11.17
CA LEU A 97 5.40 5.29 -11.06
C LEU A 97 4.56 6.40 -11.74
N GLN A 98 3.25 6.21 -11.77
CA GLN A 98 2.34 7.21 -12.32
C GLN A 98 1.87 8.17 -11.22
N VAL A 99 1.96 9.45 -11.51
CA VAL A 99 1.50 10.53 -10.63
C VAL A 99 0.32 11.24 -11.27
N HIS A 100 -0.73 11.46 -10.50
CA HIS A 100 -1.87 12.28 -10.92
C HIS A 100 -2.20 13.29 -9.82
N ARG A 101 -2.65 14.47 -10.23
CA ARG A 101 -3.21 15.47 -9.34
C ARG A 101 -4.47 16.06 -9.95
N SER A 102 -5.56 16.06 -9.19
CA SER A 102 -6.89 16.49 -9.68
C SER A 102 -7.26 15.79 -11.00
N GLY A 103 -6.95 14.49 -11.11
CA GLY A 103 -7.19 13.68 -12.31
C GLY A 103 -6.23 13.94 -13.50
N ARG A 104 -5.33 14.93 -13.41
CA ARG A 104 -4.33 15.23 -14.46
C ARG A 104 -3.04 14.47 -14.18
N ARG A 105 -2.47 13.87 -15.21
CA ARG A 105 -1.16 13.23 -15.15
C ARG A 105 -0.07 14.28 -14.95
N VAL A 106 0.85 13.99 -14.03
CA VAL A 106 2.03 14.82 -13.74
C VAL A 106 3.28 14.03 -14.09
N ASP A 107 4.08 14.54 -15.00
CA ASP A 107 5.34 13.91 -15.39
C ASP A 107 6.49 14.46 -14.54
N LEU A 108 7.24 13.54 -13.92
CA LEU A 108 8.36 13.86 -13.05
C LEU A 108 9.63 13.15 -13.54
N ASN A 109 10.77 13.82 -13.37
CA ASN A 109 12.05 13.15 -13.55
C ASN A 109 12.31 12.15 -12.40
N PRO A 110 13.24 11.19 -12.56
CA PRO A 110 13.49 10.15 -11.56
C PRO A 110 13.83 10.69 -10.16
N THR A 111 14.57 11.77 -10.06
CA THR A 111 14.95 12.39 -8.78
C THR A 111 13.73 13.00 -8.08
N CYS A 112 12.90 13.76 -8.80
CA CYS A 112 11.66 14.31 -8.26
C CYS A 112 10.68 13.20 -7.87
N MET A 113 10.65 12.08 -8.61
CA MET A 113 9.82 10.92 -8.30
C MET A 113 10.23 10.29 -6.95
N LYS A 114 11.52 10.07 -6.72
CA LYS A 114 12.04 9.55 -5.44
C LYS A 114 11.68 10.47 -4.27
N LEU A 115 11.86 11.78 -4.45
CA LEU A 115 11.51 12.78 -3.42
C LEU A 115 10.00 12.76 -3.13
N LEU A 116 9.18 12.77 -4.17
CA LEU A 116 7.72 12.75 -4.02
C LEU A 116 7.27 11.50 -3.30
N GLN A 117 7.77 10.33 -3.69
CA GLN A 117 7.42 9.07 -3.05
C GLN A 117 7.76 9.11 -1.55
N ARG A 118 8.97 9.50 -1.19
CA ARG A 118 9.40 9.58 0.22
C ARG A 118 8.53 10.54 1.04
N LEU A 119 8.24 11.71 0.50
CA LEU A 119 7.40 12.71 1.16
C LEU A 119 5.95 12.25 1.32
N MET A 120 5.40 11.52 0.34
CA MET A 120 4.03 10.98 0.43
C MET A 120 3.94 9.78 1.37
N GLU A 121 4.99 8.97 1.50
CA GLU A 121 5.05 7.85 2.46
C GLU A 121 5.05 8.33 3.91
N GLU A 122 5.65 9.48 4.19
CA GLU A 122 5.71 10.08 5.52
C GLU A 122 4.59 11.09 5.80
N ALA A 123 3.78 11.42 4.79
CA ALA A 123 2.75 12.44 4.93
C ALA A 123 1.76 12.13 6.08
N PRO A 124 1.37 13.11 6.87
CA PRO A 124 1.69 14.54 6.81
C PRO A 124 2.96 14.96 7.57
N ALA A 125 3.76 14.00 8.06
CA ALA A 125 4.96 14.27 8.83
C ALA A 125 6.03 15.02 8.01
N VAL A 126 6.93 15.70 8.71
CA VAL A 126 8.06 16.40 8.10
C VAL A 126 9.20 15.43 7.87
N VAL A 127 9.73 15.41 6.66
CA VAL A 127 10.97 14.68 6.33
C VAL A 127 12.13 15.66 6.39
N ASP A 128 13.12 15.31 7.19
CA ASP A 128 14.31 16.13 7.38
C ASP A 128 15.11 16.30 6.09
N ARG A 129 15.77 17.45 5.97
CA ARG A 129 16.60 17.77 4.83
C ARG A 129 17.70 16.72 4.60
N GLU A 130 18.40 16.33 5.67
CA GLU A 130 19.49 15.35 5.64
C GLU A 130 19.00 13.98 5.14
N ALA A 131 17.80 13.54 5.58
CA ALA A 131 17.20 12.29 5.12
C ALA A 131 16.87 12.31 3.62
N LEU A 132 16.44 13.46 3.07
CA LEU A 132 16.19 13.62 1.64
C LEU A 132 17.49 13.69 0.82
N GLU A 133 18.52 14.32 1.35
CA GLU A 133 19.84 14.37 0.73
C GLU A 133 20.49 12.98 0.69
N THR A 134 20.44 12.23 1.78
CA THR A 134 20.92 10.84 1.85
C THR A 134 20.16 9.93 0.87
N LEU A 135 18.83 10.09 0.75
CA LEU A 135 18.01 9.33 -0.21
C LEU A 135 18.48 9.51 -1.66
N LEU A 136 18.97 10.70 -2.01
CA LEU A 136 19.35 11.01 -3.38
C LEU A 136 20.82 10.69 -3.69
N TRP A 137 21.71 10.95 -2.76
CA TRP A 137 23.15 10.96 -3.01
C TRP A 137 23.96 10.03 -2.11
N ALA A 138 23.31 9.32 -1.18
CA ALA A 138 23.96 8.44 -0.21
C ALA A 138 25.15 9.17 0.49
N ASP A 139 26.40 8.80 0.13
CA ASP A 139 27.60 9.33 0.78
C ASP A 139 28.28 10.47 -0.01
N GLU A 140 27.84 10.76 -1.24
CA GLU A 140 28.41 11.82 -2.09
C GLU A 140 27.42 12.98 -2.24
N LEU A 141 27.42 13.89 -1.28
CA LEU A 141 26.61 15.12 -1.36
C LEU A 141 27.16 16.04 -2.47
N PRO A 142 26.33 16.49 -3.41
CA PRO A 142 26.74 17.41 -4.44
C PRO A 142 27.06 18.79 -3.84
N ASP A 143 28.02 19.48 -4.41
CA ASP A 143 28.31 20.87 -4.06
C ASP A 143 27.10 21.76 -4.30
N GLY A 144 26.73 22.56 -3.30
CA GLY A 144 25.64 23.53 -3.39
C GLY A 144 24.27 23.01 -2.97
N ASP A 145 23.23 23.80 -3.23
CA ASP A 145 21.84 23.52 -2.79
C ASP A 145 21.05 22.73 -3.85
N ALA A 146 21.56 21.54 -4.22
CA ALA A 146 20.96 20.69 -5.24
C ALA A 146 19.55 20.20 -4.84
N LEU A 147 19.35 19.87 -3.55
CA LEU A 147 18.03 19.49 -3.05
C LEU A 147 17.00 20.60 -3.28
N ARG A 148 17.34 21.85 -2.99
CA ARG A 148 16.45 23.00 -3.21
C ARG A 148 16.03 23.13 -4.68
N SER A 149 16.95 22.88 -5.60
CA SER A 149 16.65 22.90 -7.03
C SER A 149 15.67 21.81 -7.44
N HIS A 150 15.80 20.60 -6.88
CA HIS A 150 14.86 19.51 -7.13
C HIS A 150 13.49 19.76 -6.46
N MET A 151 13.46 20.31 -5.25
CA MET A 151 12.23 20.71 -4.59
C MET A 151 11.49 21.82 -5.33
N TYR A 152 12.23 22.77 -5.90
CA TYR A 152 11.64 23.78 -6.79
C TYR A 152 11.01 23.15 -8.03
N LYS A 153 11.69 22.25 -8.73
CA LYS A 153 11.16 21.51 -9.88
C LYS A 153 9.93 20.69 -9.51
N LEU A 154 9.97 20.01 -8.37
CA LEU A 154 8.83 19.25 -7.86
C LEU A 154 7.63 20.17 -7.63
N ARG A 155 7.81 21.31 -6.95
CA ARG A 155 6.75 22.31 -6.72
C ARG A 155 6.20 22.87 -8.04
N GLN A 156 7.03 23.09 -9.05
CA GLN A 156 6.57 23.52 -10.36
C GLN A 156 5.62 22.50 -11.00
N ALA A 157 5.87 21.21 -10.79
CA ALA A 157 5.07 20.14 -11.39
C ALA A 157 3.79 19.84 -10.61
N ILE A 158 3.85 19.77 -9.27
CA ILE A 158 2.71 19.29 -8.47
C ILE A 158 1.86 20.43 -7.86
N ASP A 159 2.37 21.66 -7.74
CA ASP A 159 1.63 22.77 -7.11
C ASP A 159 1.28 23.88 -8.06
N ARG A 160 2.24 24.39 -8.87
CA ARG A 160 2.02 25.56 -9.72
C ARG A 160 0.82 25.49 -10.65
N PRO A 161 0.48 24.34 -11.26
CA PRO A 161 -0.69 24.22 -12.13
C PRO A 161 -2.03 24.08 -11.38
N PHE A 162 -2.02 24.15 -10.05
CA PHE A 162 -3.17 23.84 -9.17
C PHE A 162 -3.39 24.95 -8.13
N ASP A 163 -4.62 25.07 -7.65
CA ASP A 163 -5.04 26.19 -6.79
C ASP A 163 -4.50 26.12 -5.35
N SER A 164 -4.21 24.90 -4.85
CA SER A 164 -3.76 24.70 -3.48
C SER A 164 -2.38 24.03 -3.42
N PRO A 165 -1.39 24.57 -2.70
CA PRO A 165 -0.10 23.92 -2.54
C PRO A 165 -0.21 22.72 -1.61
N LEU A 166 0.50 21.63 -1.93
CA LEU A 166 0.65 20.45 -1.07
C LEU A 166 2.08 20.30 -0.54
N LEU A 167 3.07 20.83 -1.24
CA LEU A 167 4.48 20.75 -0.86
C LEU A 167 4.88 21.95 0.00
N HIS A 168 5.01 21.71 1.29
CA HIS A 168 5.38 22.75 2.27
C HIS A 168 6.84 22.66 2.67
N THR A 169 7.48 23.82 2.83
CA THR A 169 8.80 23.94 3.42
C THR A 169 8.65 24.24 4.90
N VAL A 170 9.21 23.40 5.76
CA VAL A 170 9.33 23.65 7.18
C VAL A 170 10.71 24.23 7.43
N HIS A 171 10.73 25.54 7.73
CA HIS A 171 11.99 26.31 7.81
C HIS A 171 12.98 25.68 8.77
N ARG A 172 14.23 25.49 8.33
CA ARG A 172 15.36 24.89 9.06
C ARG A 172 15.20 23.41 9.43
N ILE A 173 14.09 22.76 9.06
CA ILE A 173 13.87 21.34 9.36
C ILE A 173 13.88 20.52 8.07
N GLY A 174 12.94 20.78 7.14
CA GLY A 174 12.83 19.96 5.96
C GLY A 174 11.59 20.28 5.12
N TYR A 175 10.94 19.25 4.61
CA TYR A 175 9.79 19.35 3.72
C TYR A 175 8.70 18.37 4.13
N ARG A 176 7.46 18.69 3.82
CA ARG A 176 6.32 17.76 3.98
C ARG A 176 5.33 17.93 2.84
N ILE A 177 4.54 16.89 2.63
CA ILE A 177 3.33 16.96 1.80
C ILE A 177 2.11 16.84 2.71
N ALA A 178 1.25 17.84 2.67
CA ALA A 178 0.02 17.88 3.46
C ALA A 178 -1.03 18.75 2.76
N VAL A 179 -2.30 18.50 3.06
CA VAL A 179 -3.40 19.41 2.73
C VAL A 179 -3.41 20.56 3.74
N ASP A 180 -3.58 21.80 3.28
CA ASP A 180 -3.67 22.95 4.17
C ASP A 180 -4.84 22.76 5.16
N GLY A 181 -4.55 22.89 6.46
CA GLY A 181 -5.55 22.74 7.53
C GLY A 181 -5.43 21.45 8.37
N CYS A 182 -4.38 20.64 8.14
CA CYS A 182 -4.02 19.52 9.03
C CYS A 182 -2.74 19.82 9.80
#